data_03e4df4a99e139e29a7b63c71d2fb53c
#
_entry.id   03e4df4a99e139e29a7b63c71d2fb53c
#
_cell.length_a   1.000
_cell.length_b   1.000
_cell.length_c   1.000
_cell.angle_alpha   90.00
_cell.angle_beta   90.00
_cell.angle_gamma   90.00
#
_symmetry.space_group_name_H-M   'P 1'
#
loop_
_entity.id
_entity.type
_entity.pdbx_description
1 polymer ?
#
loop_
_entity_poly.entity_id
_entity_poly.type
_entity_poly.pdbx_seq_one_letter_code
_entity_poly.pdbx_strand_id
1 'polypeptide(L)'
;IVMATRLARKYEFSYISFKPFLTRQNEAEVMDPAAMADFKSTVAQIQRMIEEAEIYKTENFKIVRSTNLTVLEEGTWRDFTNQPVVCHMQALRQVLSPLGLFSCPGYRGVEKTRISNSDAYSNDEKIRTTQSATANILDKFDASHECANITCLFNQTNWWLEKAIKGKLNPEYLEPTEERNDWYF
;
A
#
# COMPACT_ATOMS: atom_id res chain seq x y z
N ILE A 1 6.75 -6.62 19.36
CA ILE A 1 6.45 -7.76 18.48
C ILE A 1 6.05 -8.95 19.35
N VAL A 2 6.95 -9.62 20.07
CA VAL A 2 6.68 -10.87 20.82
C VAL A 2 5.50 -10.74 21.80
N MET A 3 5.47 -9.67 22.61
CA MET A 3 4.36 -9.44 23.55
C MET A 3 3.01 -9.25 22.83
N ALA A 4 3.00 -8.50 21.72
CA ALA A 4 1.78 -8.32 20.92
C ALA A 4 1.28 -9.64 20.33
N THR A 5 2.20 -10.49 19.85
CA THR A 5 1.89 -11.84 19.35
C THR A 5 1.27 -12.72 20.43
N ARG A 6 1.85 -12.71 21.64
CA ARG A 6 1.30 -13.45 22.79
C ARG A 6 -0.12 -12.99 23.14
N LEU A 7 -0.36 -11.67 23.15
CA LEU A 7 -1.68 -11.11 23.42
C LEU A 7 -2.68 -11.49 22.34
N ALA A 8 -2.32 -11.35 21.06
CA ALA A 8 -3.17 -11.72 19.94
C ALA A 8 -3.58 -13.20 20.02
N ARG A 9 -2.63 -14.10 20.29
CA ARG A 9 -2.91 -15.51 20.51
C ARG A 9 -3.80 -15.75 21.73
N LYS A 10 -3.53 -15.07 22.86
CA LYS A 10 -4.33 -15.19 24.10
C LYS A 10 -5.79 -14.83 23.89
N TYR A 11 -6.06 -13.83 23.04
CA TYR A 11 -7.40 -13.37 22.69
C TYR A 11 -7.98 -14.01 21.43
N GLU A 12 -7.41 -15.12 20.99
CA GLU A 12 -7.91 -15.96 19.89
C GLU A 12 -8.08 -15.24 18.56
N PHE A 13 -7.20 -14.26 18.26
CA PHE A 13 -7.12 -13.71 16.91
C PHE A 13 -6.64 -14.76 15.91
N SER A 14 -7.13 -14.69 14.68
CA SER A 14 -6.72 -15.60 13.61
C SER A 14 -5.31 -15.28 13.09
N TYR A 15 -4.88 -14.03 13.19
CA TYR A 15 -3.55 -13.58 12.77
C TYR A 15 -3.12 -12.28 13.44
N ILE A 16 -1.81 -12.03 13.36
CA ILE A 16 -1.21 -10.72 13.62
C ILE A 16 -0.33 -10.32 12.43
N SER A 17 -0.43 -9.07 11.97
CA SER A 17 0.39 -8.54 10.89
C SER A 17 1.30 -7.42 11.39
N PHE A 18 2.60 -7.53 11.12
CA PHE A 18 3.58 -6.49 11.42
C PHE A 18 3.85 -5.64 10.19
N LYS A 19 3.79 -4.31 10.37
CA LYS A 19 4.03 -3.32 9.32
C LYS A 19 5.01 -2.28 9.81
N PRO A 20 5.91 -1.75 8.98
CA PRO A 20 6.74 -0.62 9.35
C PRO A 20 5.87 0.61 9.58
N PHE A 21 6.31 1.48 10.47
CA PHE A 21 5.73 2.81 10.60
C PHE A 21 6.16 3.66 9.41
N LEU A 22 5.20 4.32 8.77
CA LEU A 22 5.45 5.22 7.65
C LEU A 22 5.47 6.66 8.16
N THR A 23 6.53 7.38 7.86
CA THR A 23 6.66 8.82 8.14
C THR A 23 6.18 9.61 6.93
N ARG A 24 5.56 10.77 7.18
CA ARG A 24 5.21 11.71 6.10
C ARG A 24 6.41 12.55 5.73
N GLN A 25 6.73 12.54 4.44
CA GLN A 25 7.65 13.46 3.81
C GLN A 25 6.97 14.07 2.60
N ASN A 26 7.16 15.36 2.37
CA ASN A 26 6.58 16.07 1.23
C ASN A 26 5.08 15.79 1.05
N GLU A 27 4.34 15.82 2.17
CA GLU A 27 2.88 15.58 2.23
C GLU A 27 2.44 14.12 1.99
N ALA A 28 3.31 13.23 1.54
CA ALA A 28 3.02 11.82 1.32
C ALA A 28 3.50 10.91 2.46
N GLU A 29 2.82 9.77 2.63
CA GLU A 29 3.31 8.70 3.50
C GLU A 29 4.38 7.91 2.75
N VAL A 30 5.62 8.05 3.17
CA VAL A 30 6.79 7.40 2.55
C VAL A 30 7.44 6.42 3.52
N MET A 31 8.00 5.38 2.96
CA MET A 31 8.95 4.52 3.65
C MET A 31 10.35 5.01 3.29
N ASP A 32 11.00 5.74 4.20
CA ASP A 32 12.36 6.23 4.02
C ASP A 32 13.30 5.62 5.08
N PRO A 33 13.92 4.48 4.77
CA PRO A 33 14.89 3.86 5.66
C PRO A 33 16.13 4.70 5.90
N ALA A 34 16.48 5.61 4.98
CA ALA A 34 17.65 6.47 5.13
C ALA A 34 17.46 7.52 6.24
N ALA A 35 16.23 7.86 6.59
CA ALA A 35 15.92 8.74 7.72
C ALA A 35 16.04 8.04 9.09
N MET A 36 16.19 6.71 9.12
CA MET A 36 16.33 5.95 10.37
C MET A 36 17.80 5.87 10.77
N ALA A 37 18.14 6.46 11.91
CA ALA A 37 19.43 6.18 12.56
C ALA A 37 19.54 4.66 12.82
N ASP A 38 20.70 4.09 12.55
CA ASP A 38 20.97 2.66 12.76
C ASP A 38 20.00 1.69 12.05
N PHE A 39 19.59 2.04 10.84
CA PHE A 39 18.63 1.24 10.05
C PHE A 39 18.94 -0.26 10.05
N LYS A 40 20.21 -0.65 9.78
CA LYS A 40 20.59 -2.07 9.70
C LYS A 40 20.42 -2.80 11.04
N SER A 41 20.79 -2.15 12.15
CA SER A 41 20.63 -2.76 13.48
C SER A 41 19.16 -2.87 13.87
N THR A 42 18.35 -1.88 13.52
CA THR A 42 16.89 -1.90 13.74
C THR A 42 16.23 -3.03 12.95
N VAL A 43 16.54 -3.21 11.67
CA VAL A 43 16.02 -4.30 10.85
C VAL A 43 16.42 -5.65 11.42
N ALA A 44 17.68 -5.85 11.76
CA ALA A 44 18.16 -7.09 12.38
C ALA A 44 17.47 -7.40 13.72
N GLN A 45 17.15 -6.36 14.50
CA GLN A 45 16.38 -6.52 15.74
C GLN A 45 14.95 -6.94 15.46
N ILE A 46 14.28 -6.31 14.49
CA ILE A 46 12.91 -6.66 14.08
C ILE A 46 12.85 -8.11 13.60
N GLN A 47 13.78 -8.54 12.76
CA GLN A 47 13.87 -9.91 12.26
C GLN A 47 13.96 -10.92 13.40
N ARG A 48 14.90 -10.71 14.35
CA ARG A 48 15.03 -11.57 15.54
C ARG A 48 13.75 -11.63 16.37
N MET A 49 13.10 -10.48 16.60
CA MET A 49 11.84 -10.44 17.37
C MET A 49 10.68 -11.16 16.65
N ILE A 50 10.68 -11.17 15.33
CA ILE A 50 9.67 -11.92 14.55
C ILE A 50 9.98 -13.41 14.61
N GLU A 51 11.25 -13.81 14.48
CA GLU A 51 11.70 -15.20 14.65
C GLU A 51 11.34 -15.75 16.05
N GLU A 52 11.58 -14.97 17.11
CA GLU A 52 11.14 -15.32 18.46
C GLU A 52 9.61 -15.43 18.58
N ALA A 53 8.86 -14.63 17.81
CA ALA A 53 7.40 -14.68 17.81
C ALA A 53 6.84 -15.91 17.09
N GLU A 54 7.57 -16.52 16.14
CA GLU A 54 7.11 -17.68 15.35
C GLU A 54 6.76 -18.90 16.23
N ILE A 55 7.32 -19.02 17.43
CA ILE A 55 6.97 -20.08 18.39
C ILE A 55 5.50 -20.04 18.84
N TYR A 56 4.84 -18.89 18.68
CA TYR A 56 3.43 -18.72 19.02
C TYR A 56 2.47 -19.07 17.88
N LYS A 57 2.98 -19.32 16.67
CA LYS A 57 2.20 -19.74 15.52
C LYS A 57 1.55 -21.10 15.77
N THR A 58 0.32 -21.25 15.31
CA THR A 58 -0.45 -22.50 15.36
C THR A 58 -1.18 -22.68 14.04
N GLU A 59 -1.89 -23.80 13.89
CA GLU A 59 -2.75 -24.02 12.73
C GLU A 59 -3.81 -22.92 12.56
N ASN A 60 -4.33 -22.39 13.67
CA ASN A 60 -5.40 -21.38 13.71
C ASN A 60 -4.91 -19.96 13.98
N PHE A 61 -3.60 -19.73 14.15
CA PHE A 61 -3.01 -18.42 14.40
C PHE A 61 -1.77 -18.19 13.54
N LYS A 62 -1.85 -17.20 12.67
CA LYS A 62 -0.78 -16.86 11.72
C LYS A 62 -0.03 -15.60 12.14
N ILE A 63 1.27 -15.56 11.89
CA ILE A 63 2.10 -14.37 11.97
C ILE A 63 2.42 -13.95 10.54
N VAL A 64 1.97 -12.74 10.16
CA VAL A 64 2.05 -12.24 8.79
C VAL A 64 3.07 -11.10 8.73
N ARG A 65 4.09 -11.26 7.91
CA ARG A 65 4.99 -10.18 7.50
C ARG A 65 4.31 -9.41 6.38
N SER A 66 4.06 -8.12 6.58
CA SER A 66 3.51 -7.32 5.48
C SER A 66 4.54 -7.17 4.35
N THR A 67 4.07 -7.00 3.12
CA THR A 67 4.97 -6.75 1.98
C THR A 67 5.89 -5.55 2.23
N ASN A 68 5.41 -4.49 2.89
CA ASN A 68 6.24 -3.35 3.27
C ASN A 68 7.39 -3.75 4.19
N LEU A 69 7.12 -4.65 5.13
CA LEU A 69 8.16 -5.14 6.05
C LEU A 69 9.19 -6.00 5.31
N THR A 70 8.74 -6.89 4.44
CA THR A 70 9.61 -7.73 3.60
C THR A 70 10.52 -6.88 2.73
N VAL A 71 9.97 -5.91 2.01
CA VAL A 71 10.72 -4.98 1.16
C VAL A 71 11.76 -4.18 1.97
N LEU A 72 11.42 -3.82 3.22
CA LEU A 72 12.33 -3.14 4.13
C LEU A 72 13.48 -4.06 4.59
N GLU A 73 13.15 -5.29 4.99
CA GLU A 73 14.11 -6.31 5.44
C GLU A 73 15.10 -6.69 4.34
N GLU A 74 14.64 -6.79 3.10
CA GLU A 74 15.43 -7.12 1.91
C GLU A 74 16.23 -5.93 1.36
N GLY A 75 15.90 -4.71 1.77
CA GLY A 75 16.52 -3.49 1.26
C GLY A 75 16.12 -3.12 -0.16
N THR A 76 15.06 -3.74 -0.71
CA THR A 76 14.59 -3.59 -2.10
C THR A 76 13.58 -2.44 -2.28
N TRP A 77 13.31 -1.65 -1.25
CA TRP A 77 12.29 -0.61 -1.26
C TRP A 77 12.45 0.46 -2.34
N ARG A 78 13.69 0.72 -2.80
CA ARG A 78 13.95 1.67 -3.89
C ARG A 78 13.44 1.20 -5.24
N ASP A 79 13.30 -0.10 -5.44
CA ASP A 79 12.81 -0.68 -6.69
C ASP A 79 11.33 -0.35 -6.93
N PHE A 80 10.64 0.14 -5.89
CA PHE A 80 9.22 0.50 -5.91
C PHE A 80 8.96 2.02 -5.99
N THR A 81 9.99 2.84 -6.24
CA THR A 81 9.84 4.31 -6.29
C THR A 81 9.62 4.89 -7.69
N ASN A 82 9.99 4.18 -8.74
CA ASN A 82 9.85 4.66 -10.11
C ASN A 82 8.44 4.36 -10.65
N GLN A 83 7.58 5.38 -10.76
CA GLN A 83 6.21 5.25 -11.24
C GLN A 83 6.06 5.65 -12.72
N PRO A 84 5.10 5.08 -13.48
CA PRO A 84 4.68 5.67 -14.74
C PRO A 84 4.03 7.03 -14.52
N VAL A 85 3.92 7.86 -15.57
CA VAL A 85 3.27 9.18 -15.48
C VAL A 85 1.85 9.06 -14.95
N VAL A 86 1.08 8.12 -15.47
CA VAL A 86 -0.29 7.85 -15.02
C VAL A 86 -0.28 6.81 -13.90
N CYS A 87 -0.88 7.17 -12.78
CA CYS A 87 -1.14 6.19 -11.71
C CYS A 87 -2.49 5.50 -11.94
N HIS A 88 -2.50 4.38 -12.65
CA HIS A 88 -3.70 3.60 -12.93
C HIS A 88 -4.40 3.10 -11.66
N MET A 89 -3.64 2.89 -10.59
CA MET A 89 -4.19 2.46 -9.30
C MET A 89 -5.11 3.51 -8.67
N GLN A 90 -4.96 4.80 -8.99
CA GLN A 90 -5.87 5.84 -8.51
C GLN A 90 -7.28 5.74 -9.13
N ALA A 91 -7.39 5.13 -10.32
CA ALA A 91 -8.69 4.84 -10.93
C ALA A 91 -9.38 3.62 -10.31
N LEU A 92 -8.60 2.67 -9.81
CA LEU A 92 -9.11 1.38 -9.33
C LEU A 92 -9.45 1.37 -7.84
N ARG A 93 -8.93 2.34 -7.06
CA ARG A 93 -9.17 2.38 -5.63
C ARG A 93 -9.21 3.82 -5.09
N GLN A 94 -9.95 3.98 -4.04
CA GLN A 94 -10.10 5.23 -3.31
C GLN A 94 -10.01 4.97 -1.81
N VAL A 95 -9.73 6.01 -1.03
CA VAL A 95 -9.70 5.94 0.44
C VAL A 95 -10.70 6.92 1.01
N LEU A 96 -11.76 6.40 1.61
CA LEU A 96 -12.69 7.19 2.41
C LEU A 96 -12.18 7.29 3.85
N SER A 97 -12.14 8.50 4.38
CA SER A 97 -11.75 8.79 5.75
C SER A 97 -12.61 9.94 6.31
N PRO A 98 -12.55 10.21 7.62
CA PRO A 98 -13.21 11.40 8.19
C PRO A 98 -12.73 12.73 7.56
N LEU A 99 -11.54 12.76 6.99
CA LEU A 99 -10.97 13.93 6.30
C LEU A 99 -11.53 14.13 4.89
N GLY A 100 -12.18 13.12 4.31
CA GLY A 100 -12.70 13.11 2.95
C GLY A 100 -12.36 11.85 2.17
N LEU A 101 -12.64 11.90 0.87
CA LEU A 101 -12.33 10.86 -0.11
C LEU A 101 -11.07 11.25 -0.89
N PHE A 102 -10.12 10.33 -0.99
CA PHE A 102 -8.81 10.54 -1.64
C PHE A 102 -8.53 9.45 -2.66
N SER A 103 -7.81 9.80 -3.73
CA SER A 103 -7.43 8.84 -4.80
C SER A 103 -6.29 7.91 -4.39
N CYS A 104 -5.54 8.25 -3.34
CA CYS A 104 -4.38 7.47 -2.90
C CYS A 104 -4.29 7.43 -1.37
N PRO A 105 -4.08 6.24 -0.75
CA PRO A 105 -3.88 6.13 0.70
C PRO A 105 -2.59 6.78 1.19
N GLY A 106 -1.52 6.79 0.38
CA GLY A 106 -0.26 7.45 0.72
C GLY A 106 -0.38 8.97 0.80
N TYR A 107 -1.35 9.53 0.08
CA TYR A 107 -1.67 10.97 0.08
C TYR A 107 -2.97 11.29 0.82
N ARG A 108 -3.44 10.42 1.70
CA ARG A 108 -4.65 10.65 2.50
C ARG A 108 -4.53 11.94 3.32
N GLY A 109 -5.49 12.84 3.16
CA GLY A 109 -5.52 14.16 3.81
C GLY A 109 -4.77 15.26 3.06
N VAL A 110 -4.25 14.99 1.88
CA VAL A 110 -3.54 15.94 1.03
C VAL A 110 -4.45 16.43 -0.10
N GLU A 111 -4.56 17.74 -0.27
CA GLU A 111 -5.55 18.36 -1.17
C GLU A 111 -5.39 17.93 -2.63
N LYS A 112 -4.18 17.80 -3.13
CA LYS A 112 -3.93 17.39 -4.53
C LYS A 112 -4.49 16.02 -4.92
N THR A 113 -4.85 15.18 -3.94
CA THR A 113 -5.47 13.87 -4.17
C THR A 113 -6.88 13.76 -3.59
N ARG A 114 -7.41 14.87 -3.06
CA ARG A 114 -8.77 14.93 -2.55
C ARG A 114 -9.76 14.89 -3.70
N ILE A 115 -10.63 13.90 -3.69
CA ILE A 115 -11.71 13.73 -4.66
C ILE A 115 -12.96 14.48 -4.17
N SER A 116 -13.31 14.29 -2.88
CA SER A 116 -14.53 14.82 -2.29
C SER A 116 -14.45 14.84 -0.76
N ASN A 117 -15.50 15.31 -0.13
CA ASN A 117 -15.69 15.22 1.32
C ASN A 117 -16.07 13.78 1.75
N SER A 118 -16.22 13.56 3.05
CA SER A 118 -16.56 12.25 3.63
C SER A 118 -17.95 11.75 3.23
N ASP A 119 -18.82 12.61 2.70
CA ASP A 119 -20.16 12.31 2.23
C ASP A 119 -20.28 12.12 0.70
N ALA A 120 -19.16 11.83 0.04
CA ALA A 120 -19.00 11.68 -1.42
C ALA A 120 -20.05 10.79 -2.11
N TYR A 121 -20.57 9.81 -1.41
CA TYR A 121 -21.51 8.79 -1.93
C TYR A 121 -22.90 8.88 -1.31
N SER A 122 -23.26 10.01 -0.66
CA SER A 122 -24.52 10.13 0.08
C SER A 122 -25.76 10.30 -0.81
N ASN A 123 -25.57 10.70 -2.07
CA ASN A 123 -26.65 10.82 -3.07
C ASN A 123 -26.07 10.82 -4.50
N ASP A 124 -26.95 10.71 -5.52
CA ASP A 124 -26.57 10.59 -6.94
C ASP A 124 -25.81 11.81 -7.47
N GLU A 125 -26.12 13.02 -6.99
CA GLU A 125 -25.42 14.24 -7.40
C GLU A 125 -23.96 14.20 -6.92
N LYS A 126 -23.72 13.83 -5.66
CA LYS A 126 -22.39 13.68 -5.11
C LYS A 126 -21.59 12.56 -5.76
N ILE A 127 -22.25 11.46 -6.11
CA ILE A 127 -21.64 10.36 -6.89
C ILE A 127 -21.12 10.89 -8.23
N ARG A 128 -21.94 11.60 -9.00
CA ARG A 128 -21.54 12.18 -10.29
C ARG A 128 -20.40 13.19 -10.15
N THR A 129 -20.49 14.07 -9.16
CA THR A 129 -19.43 15.05 -8.86
C THR A 129 -18.12 14.35 -8.48
N THR A 130 -18.18 13.30 -7.68
CA THR A 130 -17.04 12.50 -7.27
C THR A 130 -16.38 11.80 -8.47
N GLN A 131 -17.16 11.26 -9.40
CA GLN A 131 -16.64 10.66 -10.62
C GLN A 131 -15.89 11.67 -11.49
N SER A 132 -16.47 12.87 -11.68
CA SER A 132 -15.84 13.95 -12.43
C SER A 132 -14.54 14.45 -11.76
N ALA A 133 -14.55 14.56 -10.43
CA ALA A 133 -13.37 14.95 -9.65
C ALA A 133 -12.26 13.88 -9.74
N THR A 134 -12.62 12.60 -9.73
CA THR A 134 -11.66 11.50 -9.93
C THR A 134 -10.98 11.61 -11.29
N ALA A 135 -11.75 11.79 -12.36
CA ALA A 135 -11.20 11.97 -13.71
C ALA A 135 -10.23 13.18 -13.79
N ASN A 136 -10.59 14.29 -13.17
CA ASN A 136 -9.73 15.49 -13.10
C ASN A 136 -8.39 15.25 -12.39
N ILE A 137 -8.40 14.45 -11.31
CA ILE A 137 -7.16 14.11 -10.58
C ILE A 137 -6.29 13.21 -11.45
N LEU A 138 -6.87 12.19 -12.07
CA LEU A 138 -6.14 11.28 -12.96
C LEU A 138 -5.46 12.00 -14.13
N ASP A 139 -6.11 13.03 -14.67
CA ASP A 139 -5.58 13.84 -15.78
C ASP A 139 -4.41 14.75 -15.36
N LYS A 140 -4.40 15.21 -14.12
CA LYS A 140 -3.44 16.21 -13.63
C LYS A 140 -2.29 15.65 -12.80
N PHE A 141 -2.46 14.46 -12.24
CA PHE A 141 -1.51 13.87 -11.30
C PHE A 141 -0.40 13.11 -12.05
N ASP A 142 0.77 13.72 -12.15
CA ASP A 142 1.97 13.06 -12.68
C ASP A 142 2.64 12.21 -11.60
N ALA A 143 2.37 10.91 -11.60
CA ALA A 143 2.92 10.01 -10.59
C ALA A 143 4.43 9.81 -10.73
N SER A 144 5.02 10.02 -11.90
CA SER A 144 6.47 9.94 -12.09
C SER A 144 7.21 11.04 -11.33
N HIS A 145 6.58 12.20 -11.19
CA HIS A 145 7.09 13.35 -10.44
C HIS A 145 6.63 13.31 -8.97
N GLU A 146 5.33 13.20 -8.74
CA GLU A 146 4.72 13.29 -7.41
C GLU A 146 5.13 12.14 -6.49
N CYS A 147 5.36 10.94 -7.06
CA CYS A 147 5.72 9.73 -6.32
C CYS A 147 7.19 9.33 -6.48
N ALA A 148 8.06 10.20 -6.99
CA ALA A 148 9.46 9.87 -7.31
C ALA A 148 10.26 9.27 -6.13
N ASN A 149 9.91 9.63 -4.89
CA ASN A 149 10.58 9.15 -3.67
C ASN A 149 9.66 8.28 -2.79
N ILE A 150 8.53 7.85 -3.32
CA ILE A 150 7.55 7.07 -2.57
C ILE A 150 7.67 5.61 -2.91
N THR A 151 8.00 4.78 -1.93
CA THR A 151 7.92 3.32 -2.07
C THR A 151 6.46 2.90 -2.15
N CYS A 152 6.02 2.56 -3.35
CA CYS A 152 4.64 2.16 -3.60
C CYS A 152 4.57 0.68 -3.98
N LEU A 153 3.97 -0.15 -3.14
CA LEU A 153 3.83 -1.58 -3.40
C LEU A 153 2.95 -1.92 -4.61
N PHE A 154 2.22 -0.94 -5.12
CA PHE A 154 1.48 -1.08 -6.39
C PHE A 154 2.30 -0.67 -7.61
N ASN A 155 3.58 -0.38 -7.44
CA ASN A 155 4.48 0.00 -8.53
C ASN A 155 4.45 -1.01 -9.67
N GLN A 156 4.67 -2.29 -9.38
CA GLN A 156 4.68 -3.35 -10.39
C GLN A 156 3.33 -3.48 -11.10
N THR A 157 2.22 -3.45 -10.34
CA THR A 157 0.86 -3.49 -10.88
C THR A 157 0.60 -2.26 -11.76
N ASN A 158 1.07 -1.08 -11.35
CA ASN A 158 0.90 0.15 -12.11
C ASN A 158 1.64 0.11 -13.45
N TRP A 159 2.88 -0.40 -13.47
CA TRP A 159 3.65 -0.62 -14.69
C TRP A 159 3.05 -1.72 -15.57
N TRP A 160 2.49 -2.76 -14.97
CA TRP A 160 1.79 -3.79 -15.72
C TRP A 160 0.55 -3.22 -16.44
N LEU A 161 -0.28 -2.45 -15.72
CA LEU A 161 -1.44 -1.75 -16.31
C LEU A 161 -1.02 -0.78 -17.42
N GLU A 162 0.05 -0.02 -17.21
CA GLU A 162 0.60 0.90 -18.22
C GLU A 162 0.98 0.16 -19.51
N LYS A 163 1.64 -1.01 -19.39
CA LYS A 163 1.98 -1.86 -20.53
C LYS A 163 0.74 -2.45 -21.22
N ALA A 164 -0.25 -2.90 -20.41
CA ALA A 164 -1.49 -3.46 -20.94
C ALA A 164 -2.27 -2.42 -21.75
N ILE A 165 -2.47 -1.22 -21.20
CA ILE A 165 -3.22 -0.13 -21.83
C ILE A 165 -2.52 0.34 -23.12
N LYS A 166 -1.19 0.36 -23.13
CA LYS A 166 -0.42 0.72 -24.33
C LYS A 166 -0.30 -0.41 -25.36
N GLY A 167 -1.03 -1.51 -25.19
CA GLY A 167 -1.02 -2.66 -26.10
C GLY A 167 0.33 -3.41 -26.15
N LYS A 168 1.16 -3.28 -25.11
CA LYS A 168 2.49 -3.93 -25.04
C LYS A 168 2.46 -5.28 -24.31
N LEU A 169 1.32 -5.68 -23.80
CA LEU A 169 1.08 -7.02 -23.23
C LEU A 169 0.16 -7.79 -24.16
N ASN A 170 0.50 -9.05 -24.40
CA ASN A 170 -0.42 -9.98 -25.03
C ASN A 170 -1.28 -10.64 -23.94
N PRO A 171 -2.62 -10.41 -23.89
CA PRO A 171 -3.49 -11.01 -22.91
C PRO A 171 -3.48 -12.55 -22.91
N GLU A 172 -3.14 -13.18 -24.04
CA GLU A 172 -3.07 -14.64 -24.19
C GLU A 172 -1.97 -15.28 -23.31
N TYR A 173 -0.99 -14.49 -22.83
CA TYR A 173 0.05 -14.95 -21.92
C TYR A 173 -0.25 -14.68 -20.44
N LEU A 174 -1.45 -14.23 -20.12
CA LEU A 174 -1.86 -14.12 -18.72
C LEU A 174 -2.24 -15.51 -18.23
N GLU A 175 -1.36 -16.14 -17.48
CA GLU A 175 -1.68 -17.39 -16.80
C GLU A 175 -2.84 -17.14 -15.83
N PRO A 176 -3.85 -18.04 -15.82
CA PRO A 176 -4.88 -17.99 -14.79
C PRO A 176 -4.20 -18.06 -13.42
N THR A 177 -4.47 -17.11 -12.55
CA THR A 177 -4.03 -17.22 -11.16
C THR A 177 -4.72 -18.42 -10.54
N GLU A 178 -3.97 -19.32 -9.91
CA GLU A 178 -4.55 -20.33 -9.04
C GLU A 178 -5.49 -19.65 -8.05
N GLU A 179 -6.70 -20.18 -7.90
CA GLU A 179 -7.61 -19.72 -6.86
C GLU A 179 -6.95 -19.95 -5.50
N ARG A 180 -6.41 -18.90 -4.93
CA ARG A 180 -5.95 -18.90 -3.55
C ARG A 180 -7.12 -18.51 -2.67
N ASN A 181 -7.44 -19.32 -1.67
CA ASN A 181 -8.46 -19.00 -0.67
C ASN A 181 -8.03 -17.93 0.34
N ASP A 182 -6.97 -17.19 0.05
CA ASP A 182 -6.36 -16.16 0.92
C ASP A 182 -6.48 -14.75 0.30
N TRP A 183 -7.69 -14.35 -0.04
CA TRP A 183 -8.03 -13.06 -0.69
C TRP A 183 -7.57 -11.79 0.04
N TYR A 184 -6.99 -11.91 1.22
CA TYR A 184 -6.59 -10.79 2.07
C TYR A 184 -5.07 -10.64 2.25
N PHE A 185 -4.24 -11.47 1.64
CA PHE A 185 -2.80 -11.49 1.88
C PHE A 185 -1.97 -11.66 0.60
#